data_9e42e77eabc2b7dd0dd0b171cceca4e2
#
_entry.id   9e42e77eabc2b7dd0dd0b171cceca4e2
#
_cell.length_a   1.000
_cell.length_b   1.000
_cell.length_c   1.000
_cell.angle_alpha   90.00
_cell.angle_beta   90.00
_cell.angle_gamma   90.00
#
_symmetry.space_group_name_H-M   'P 1'
#
loop_
_entity.id
_entity.type
_entity.pdbx_description
1 polymer ?
#
loop_
_entity_poly.entity_id
_entity_poly.type
_entity_poly.pdbx_seq_one_letter_code
_entity_poly.pdbx_strand_id
1 'polypeptide(L)'
;MQASFQDPCMFHVILFAASSHLEVIRGENGNPVTHYHRRQAIKLLSENISASRTVSDTDIATAMYLWHYESMNSHLDEARIHKEGLLQMVNANGGLRKLGFDGFLSHMITLIGFGDAILSASKPVFGTVDGYQVPEAPTTLLSAILQRPEKVLHSSGLNGSLLSLLHEVHDNLLTFDPQTTPGDYWRMPLYMRGGYPDGNFEEDGPFNTACWYAANIYLNSLKRGIPFSSDENQMFVEKLRSCIMAFPKDNDGELEREIYVWLCFTGAAVAKRNKTWFLAKVGPTVMSLSQKQLGEFKRGVIQFAYIVQKLESNRSGEVEV
;
A
#
# COMPACT_ATOMS: atom_id res chain seq x y z
N MET A 1 3.75 -20.62 -13.65
CA MET A 1 2.65 -21.41 -13.01
C MET A 1 2.88 -22.92 -12.97
N GLN A 2 3.40 -23.59 -14.01
CA GLN A 2 3.59 -25.07 -13.94
C GLN A 2 4.58 -25.52 -12.85
N ALA A 3 5.65 -24.78 -12.59
CA ALA A 3 6.64 -25.13 -11.56
C ALA A 3 6.10 -25.05 -10.11
N SER A 4 5.11 -24.18 -9.85
CA SER A 4 4.56 -23.96 -8.52
C SER A 4 3.72 -25.13 -7.99
N PHE A 5 3.15 -25.96 -8.88
CA PHE A 5 2.37 -27.13 -8.47
C PHE A 5 3.21 -28.37 -8.20
N GLN A 6 4.51 -28.35 -8.55
CA GLN A 6 5.44 -29.45 -8.34
C GLN A 6 6.18 -29.33 -7.00
N ASP A 7 6.21 -28.13 -6.41
CA ASP A 7 6.80 -27.86 -5.10
C ASP A 7 5.71 -27.87 -4.03
N PRO A 8 5.70 -28.84 -3.10
CA PRO A 8 4.68 -28.92 -2.03
C PRO A 8 4.66 -27.69 -1.13
N CYS A 9 5.82 -27.08 -0.84
CA CYS A 9 5.92 -25.88 -0.02
C CYS A 9 5.20 -24.72 -0.70
N MET A 10 5.50 -24.47 -1.98
CA MET A 10 4.87 -23.43 -2.78
C MET A 10 3.37 -23.66 -2.97
N PHE A 11 2.94 -24.91 -3.15
CA PHE A 11 1.52 -25.26 -3.23
C PHE A 11 0.78 -24.86 -1.95
N HIS A 12 1.30 -25.24 -0.79
CA HIS A 12 0.69 -24.89 0.48
C HIS A 12 0.68 -23.39 0.76
N VAL A 13 1.74 -22.66 0.40
CA VAL A 13 1.77 -21.21 0.62
C VAL A 13 0.79 -20.46 -0.28
N ILE A 14 0.60 -20.91 -1.52
CA ILE A 14 -0.40 -20.30 -2.42
C ILE A 14 -1.83 -20.48 -1.87
N LEU A 15 -2.17 -21.70 -1.42
CA LEU A 15 -3.49 -21.96 -0.83
C LEU A 15 -3.68 -21.20 0.49
N PHE A 16 -2.64 -21.09 1.29
CA PHE A 16 -2.63 -20.28 2.50
C PHE A 16 -2.86 -18.79 2.18
N ALA A 17 -2.11 -18.22 1.22
CA ALA A 17 -2.26 -16.83 0.80
C ALA A 17 -3.67 -16.54 0.27
N ALA A 18 -4.21 -17.42 -0.58
CA ALA A 18 -5.54 -17.26 -1.15
C ALA A 18 -6.64 -17.34 -0.07
N SER A 19 -6.58 -18.30 0.85
CA SER A 19 -7.57 -18.44 1.91
C SER A 19 -7.50 -17.28 2.91
N SER A 20 -6.31 -16.84 3.30
CA SER A 20 -6.13 -15.70 4.19
C SER A 20 -6.63 -14.39 3.58
N HIS A 21 -6.40 -14.19 2.28
CA HIS A 21 -6.93 -13.03 1.57
C HIS A 21 -8.46 -13.01 1.59
N LEU A 22 -9.10 -14.16 1.38
CA LEU A 22 -10.56 -14.28 1.47
C LEU A 22 -11.08 -13.96 2.87
N GLU A 23 -10.40 -14.42 3.92
CA GLU A 23 -10.75 -14.08 5.32
C GLU A 23 -10.74 -12.58 5.55
N VAL A 24 -9.66 -11.89 5.16
CA VAL A 24 -9.55 -10.43 5.32
C VAL A 24 -10.66 -9.69 4.56
N ILE A 25 -10.95 -10.09 3.31
CA ILE A 25 -12.00 -9.47 2.50
C ILE A 25 -13.39 -9.67 3.11
N ARG A 26 -13.66 -10.83 3.70
CA ARG A 26 -14.94 -11.17 4.33
C ARG A 26 -15.07 -10.68 5.77
N GLY A 27 -13.97 -10.23 6.38
CA GLY A 27 -13.93 -9.89 7.81
C GLY A 27 -14.07 -11.14 8.70
N GLU A 28 -13.67 -12.29 8.19
CA GLU A 28 -13.66 -13.58 8.89
C GLU A 28 -12.25 -13.82 9.44
N ASN A 29 -12.14 -14.61 10.52
CA ASN A 29 -10.87 -15.03 11.08
C ASN A 29 -10.94 -16.50 11.51
N GLY A 30 -9.81 -17.19 11.41
CA GLY A 30 -9.66 -18.52 12.02
C GLY A 30 -10.19 -19.66 11.18
N ASN A 31 -10.23 -19.53 9.85
CA ASN A 31 -10.61 -20.63 8.96
C ASN A 31 -9.64 -21.82 9.13
N PRO A 32 -10.15 -23.04 9.45
CA PRO A 32 -9.30 -24.21 9.61
C PRO A 32 -8.43 -24.55 8.38
N VAL A 33 -8.91 -24.25 7.17
CA VAL A 33 -8.15 -24.44 5.92
C VAL A 33 -6.93 -23.53 5.87
N THR A 34 -7.09 -22.25 6.21
CA THR A 34 -5.99 -21.29 6.31
C THR A 34 -4.94 -21.77 7.30
N HIS A 35 -5.35 -22.16 8.51
CA HIS A 35 -4.44 -22.66 9.53
C HIS A 35 -3.75 -23.98 9.15
N TYR A 36 -4.43 -24.86 8.43
CA TYR A 36 -3.84 -26.10 7.94
C TYR A 36 -2.71 -25.80 6.94
N HIS A 37 -3.00 -25.00 5.91
CA HIS A 37 -2.01 -24.68 4.88
C HIS A 37 -0.85 -23.85 5.43
N ARG A 38 -1.10 -22.92 6.36
CA ARG A 38 -0.04 -22.18 7.06
C ARG A 38 0.93 -23.13 7.79
N ARG A 39 0.39 -24.08 8.57
CA ARG A 39 1.24 -25.07 9.28
C ARG A 39 2.05 -25.93 8.33
N GLN A 40 1.47 -26.39 7.23
CA GLN A 40 2.19 -27.18 6.23
C GLN A 40 3.29 -26.37 5.56
N ALA A 41 3.04 -25.12 5.16
CA ALA A 41 4.04 -24.25 4.58
C ALA A 41 5.22 -24.01 5.53
N ILE A 42 4.97 -23.71 6.82
CA ILE A 42 6.05 -23.52 7.82
C ILE A 42 6.85 -24.82 8.01
N LYS A 43 6.18 -25.95 8.12
CA LYS A 43 6.86 -27.26 8.28
C LYS A 43 7.78 -27.55 7.11
N LEU A 44 7.28 -27.47 5.87
CA LEU A 44 8.04 -27.75 4.66
C LEU A 44 9.18 -26.77 4.45
N LEU A 45 8.96 -25.48 4.73
CA LEU A 45 10.02 -24.47 4.69
C LEU A 45 11.15 -24.81 5.69
N SER A 46 10.81 -25.19 6.91
CA SER A 46 11.79 -25.58 7.93
C SER A 46 12.57 -26.84 7.53
N GLU A 47 11.89 -27.83 6.94
CA GLU A 47 12.53 -29.06 6.42
C GLU A 47 13.49 -28.70 5.27
N ASN A 48 13.09 -27.87 4.29
CA ASN A 48 13.91 -27.44 3.18
C ASN A 48 15.18 -26.71 3.64
N ILE A 49 15.03 -25.73 4.54
CA ILE A 49 16.17 -24.97 5.10
C ILE A 49 17.15 -25.90 5.85
N SER A 50 16.61 -26.88 6.57
CA SER A 50 17.44 -27.82 7.35
C SER A 50 18.18 -28.84 6.47
N ALA A 51 17.57 -29.22 5.34
CA ALA A 51 18.12 -30.23 4.43
C ALA A 51 19.09 -29.66 3.38
N SER A 52 18.94 -28.39 3.00
CA SER A 52 19.70 -27.78 1.93
C SER A 52 20.71 -26.75 2.45
N ARG A 53 21.88 -26.67 1.77
CA ARG A 53 22.86 -25.60 1.99
C ARG A 53 22.53 -24.32 1.23
N THR A 54 21.59 -24.39 0.29
CA THR A 54 21.18 -23.27 -0.56
C THR A 54 19.69 -23.03 -0.41
N VAL A 55 19.32 -21.78 -0.20
CA VAL A 55 17.92 -21.34 -0.14
C VAL A 55 17.38 -21.16 -1.55
N SER A 56 16.24 -21.75 -1.84
CA SER A 56 15.58 -21.62 -3.14
C SER A 56 14.68 -20.38 -3.22
N ASP A 57 14.35 -19.94 -4.43
CA ASP A 57 13.39 -18.85 -4.63
C ASP A 57 11.97 -19.19 -4.12
N THR A 58 11.61 -20.48 -4.12
CA THR A 58 10.34 -20.95 -3.53
C THR A 58 10.32 -20.85 -2.00
N ASP A 59 11.45 -21.10 -1.34
CA ASP A 59 11.59 -20.90 0.10
C ASP A 59 11.48 -19.42 0.45
N ILE A 60 12.12 -18.54 -0.32
CA ILE A 60 12.06 -17.09 -0.18
C ILE A 60 10.61 -16.59 -0.39
N ALA A 61 9.92 -17.08 -1.43
CA ALA A 61 8.52 -16.75 -1.67
C ALA A 61 7.62 -17.20 -0.50
N THR A 62 7.88 -18.38 0.06
CA THR A 62 7.14 -18.88 1.24
C THR A 62 7.33 -17.99 2.45
N ALA A 63 8.57 -17.62 2.77
CA ALA A 63 8.89 -16.71 3.88
C ALA A 63 8.24 -15.32 3.69
N MET A 64 8.25 -14.81 2.45
CA MET A 64 7.57 -13.55 2.09
C MET A 64 6.07 -13.59 2.36
N TYR A 65 5.38 -14.66 1.97
CA TYR A 65 3.94 -14.80 2.22
C TYR A 65 3.61 -14.97 3.69
N LEU A 66 4.45 -15.69 4.46
CA LEU A 66 4.28 -15.80 5.91
C LEU A 66 4.43 -14.43 6.58
N TRP A 67 5.48 -13.67 6.25
CA TRP A 67 5.62 -12.29 6.73
C TRP A 67 4.42 -11.44 6.39
N HIS A 68 3.99 -11.43 5.13
CA HIS A 68 2.82 -10.65 4.68
C HIS A 68 1.56 -10.98 5.47
N TYR A 69 1.27 -12.27 5.66
CA TYR A 69 0.11 -12.72 6.43
C TYR A 69 0.15 -12.21 7.87
N GLU A 70 1.27 -12.38 8.56
CA GLU A 70 1.38 -11.97 9.96
C GLU A 70 1.26 -10.44 10.09
N SER A 71 1.86 -9.67 9.18
CA SER A 71 1.71 -8.22 9.12
C SER A 71 0.25 -7.80 8.89
N MET A 72 -0.45 -8.49 7.99
CA MET A 72 -1.87 -8.23 7.68
C MET A 72 -2.81 -8.57 8.83
N ASN A 73 -2.45 -9.50 9.70
CA ASN A 73 -3.23 -9.91 10.87
C ASN A 73 -2.77 -9.25 12.19
N SER A 74 -1.85 -8.28 12.10
CA SER A 74 -1.30 -7.58 13.27
C SER A 74 -0.59 -8.49 14.27
N HIS A 75 -0.07 -9.64 13.83
CA HIS A 75 0.78 -10.53 14.61
C HIS A 75 2.23 -10.04 14.53
N LEU A 76 2.54 -8.96 15.25
CA LEU A 76 3.77 -8.19 15.06
C LEU A 76 5.05 -8.98 15.37
N ASP A 77 5.04 -9.86 16.37
CA ASP A 77 6.21 -10.66 16.74
C ASP A 77 6.52 -11.73 15.69
N GLU A 78 5.50 -12.45 15.22
CA GLU A 78 5.62 -13.43 14.16
C GLU A 78 6.04 -12.76 12.83
N ALA A 79 5.42 -11.62 12.51
CA ALA A 79 5.79 -10.83 11.33
C ALA A 79 7.27 -10.43 11.37
N ARG A 80 7.78 -10.00 12.52
CA ARG A 80 9.19 -9.66 12.71
C ARG A 80 10.12 -10.86 12.48
N ILE A 81 9.78 -12.02 13.04
CA ILE A 81 10.56 -13.25 12.85
C ILE A 81 10.65 -13.64 11.37
N HIS A 82 9.50 -13.66 10.66
CA HIS A 82 9.49 -14.00 9.24
C HIS A 82 10.19 -12.96 8.38
N LYS A 83 10.08 -11.68 8.72
CA LYS A 83 10.78 -10.58 8.05
C LYS A 83 12.31 -10.71 8.19
N GLU A 84 12.81 -10.96 9.39
CA GLU A 84 14.23 -11.15 9.66
C GLU A 84 14.76 -12.39 8.93
N GLY A 85 14.03 -13.51 8.97
CA GLY A 85 14.36 -14.72 8.23
C GLY A 85 14.40 -14.48 6.72
N LEU A 86 13.41 -13.81 6.16
CA LEU A 86 13.37 -13.42 4.75
C LEU A 86 14.59 -12.58 4.35
N LEU A 87 14.95 -11.58 5.18
CA LEU A 87 16.16 -10.76 4.94
C LEU A 87 17.43 -11.60 4.84
N GLN A 88 17.60 -12.54 5.76
CA GLN A 88 18.75 -13.44 5.76
C GLN A 88 18.77 -14.31 4.50
N MET A 89 17.61 -14.88 4.10
CA MET A 89 17.48 -15.70 2.90
C MET A 89 17.80 -14.90 1.63
N VAL A 90 17.26 -13.68 1.48
CA VAL A 90 17.53 -12.80 0.33
C VAL A 90 19.02 -12.46 0.25
N ASN A 91 19.65 -12.11 1.37
CA ASN A 91 21.08 -11.81 1.43
C ASN A 91 21.95 -13.02 1.08
N ALA A 92 21.61 -14.21 1.60
CA ALA A 92 22.31 -15.45 1.29
C ALA A 92 22.20 -15.81 -0.20
N ASN A 93 21.11 -15.43 -0.87
CA ASN A 93 20.91 -15.65 -2.31
C ASN A 93 21.53 -14.54 -3.19
N GLY A 94 22.26 -13.59 -2.61
CA GLY A 94 22.97 -12.51 -3.33
C GLY A 94 22.14 -11.25 -3.56
N GLY A 95 21.08 -11.04 -2.80
CA GLY A 95 20.22 -9.85 -2.82
C GLY A 95 19.05 -9.93 -3.77
N LEU A 96 18.15 -8.95 -3.68
CA LEU A 96 16.88 -8.91 -4.44
C LEU A 96 17.06 -9.05 -5.96
N ARG A 97 18.18 -8.53 -6.53
CA ARG A 97 18.45 -8.58 -7.97
C ARG A 97 18.78 -9.97 -8.50
N LYS A 98 19.12 -10.90 -7.63
CA LYS A 98 19.48 -12.29 -7.98
C LYS A 98 18.30 -13.24 -7.90
N LEU A 99 17.15 -12.78 -7.38
CA LEU A 99 15.96 -13.60 -7.27
C LEU A 99 15.36 -13.91 -8.65
N GLY A 100 14.87 -15.11 -8.80
CA GLY A 100 14.25 -15.61 -10.02
C GLY A 100 12.82 -15.10 -10.24
N PHE A 101 12.03 -15.89 -10.97
CA PHE A 101 10.69 -15.55 -11.45
C PHE A 101 10.67 -14.27 -12.29
N ASP A 102 11.68 -14.06 -13.12
CA ASP A 102 11.83 -12.88 -14.01
C ASP A 102 11.69 -11.53 -13.25
N GLY A 103 12.21 -11.48 -12.01
CA GLY A 103 12.14 -10.30 -11.15
C GLY A 103 10.81 -10.11 -10.41
N PHE A 104 9.80 -10.94 -10.66
CA PHE A 104 8.50 -10.85 -10.01
C PHE A 104 8.62 -10.98 -8.48
N LEU A 105 9.41 -11.96 -8.00
CA LEU A 105 9.63 -12.15 -6.56
C LEU A 105 10.24 -10.91 -5.89
N SER A 106 11.25 -10.32 -6.52
CA SER A 106 11.87 -9.07 -6.05
C SER A 106 10.85 -7.91 -5.95
N HIS A 107 9.98 -7.78 -6.97
CA HIS A 107 8.92 -6.76 -6.95
C HIS A 107 7.93 -6.99 -5.81
N MET A 108 7.48 -8.23 -5.61
CA MET A 108 6.52 -8.57 -4.56
C MET A 108 7.10 -8.34 -3.16
N ILE A 109 8.35 -8.77 -2.89
CA ILE A 109 9.02 -8.51 -1.62
C ILE A 109 9.10 -7.01 -1.35
N THR A 110 9.45 -6.22 -2.36
CA THR A 110 9.53 -4.76 -2.22
C THR A 110 8.16 -4.16 -1.91
N LEU A 111 7.11 -4.53 -2.63
CA LEU A 111 5.75 -4.01 -2.42
C LEU A 111 5.21 -4.36 -1.04
N ILE A 112 5.40 -5.61 -0.59
CA ILE A 112 5.02 -6.04 0.75
C ILE A 112 5.79 -5.25 1.81
N GLY A 113 7.09 -5.02 1.58
CA GLY A 113 7.93 -4.22 2.47
C GLY A 113 7.46 -2.77 2.62
N PHE A 114 6.99 -2.15 1.54
CA PHE A 114 6.41 -0.81 1.60
C PHE A 114 5.01 -0.81 2.22
N GLY A 115 4.19 -1.83 1.95
CA GLY A 115 2.92 -2.02 2.66
C GLY A 115 3.11 -2.14 4.17
N ASP A 116 4.07 -2.97 4.60
CA ASP A 116 4.44 -3.12 6.02
C ASP A 116 4.94 -1.79 6.63
N ALA A 117 5.76 -1.04 5.89
CA ALA A 117 6.22 0.28 6.32
C ALA A 117 5.08 1.29 6.50
N ILE A 118 4.06 1.29 5.63
CA ILE A 118 2.87 2.13 5.75
C ILE A 118 2.03 1.69 6.96
N LEU A 119 1.85 0.38 7.17
CA LEU A 119 1.10 -0.15 8.31
C LEU A 119 1.74 0.21 9.65
N SER A 120 3.06 0.12 9.73
CA SER A 120 3.84 0.30 10.96
C SER A 120 4.44 1.69 11.13
N ALA A 121 4.21 2.61 10.16
CA ALA A 121 4.85 3.93 10.08
C ALA A 121 6.38 3.86 10.23
N SER A 122 7.00 2.80 9.71
CA SER A 122 8.44 2.52 9.83
C SER A 122 9.18 2.71 8.51
N LYS A 123 10.53 2.63 8.56
CA LYS A 123 11.34 2.63 7.33
C LYS A 123 11.15 1.33 6.56
N PRO A 124 10.97 1.38 5.23
CA PRO A 124 10.96 0.18 4.41
C PRO A 124 12.29 -0.56 4.49
N VAL A 125 12.25 -1.85 4.81
CA VAL A 125 13.46 -2.65 5.05
C VAL A 125 14.24 -2.92 3.77
N PHE A 126 13.55 -3.18 2.66
CA PHE A 126 14.15 -3.55 1.38
C PHE A 126 14.49 -2.35 0.47
N GLY A 127 14.14 -1.13 0.86
CA GLY A 127 14.49 0.09 0.10
C GLY A 127 15.94 0.54 0.25
N THR A 128 16.62 0.06 1.30
CA THR A 128 17.99 0.49 1.65
C THR A 128 19.08 -0.52 1.24
N VAL A 129 18.72 -1.80 1.02
CA VAL A 129 19.69 -2.89 0.79
C VAL A 129 20.31 -2.84 -0.61
N ASP A 130 19.64 -2.29 -1.61
CA ASP A 130 20.10 -2.22 -3.00
C ASP A 130 20.51 -0.83 -3.47
N GLY A 131 20.81 0.10 -2.55
CA GLY A 131 21.17 1.48 -2.94
C GLY A 131 20.04 2.18 -3.69
N TYR A 132 18.78 1.81 -3.38
CA TYR A 132 17.63 2.48 -3.96
C TYR A 132 17.65 3.94 -3.48
N GLN A 133 18.15 4.81 -4.33
CA GLN A 133 18.01 6.24 -4.13
C GLN A 133 16.54 6.60 -4.34
N VAL A 134 16.01 7.46 -3.47
CA VAL A 134 14.73 8.13 -3.73
C VAL A 134 14.81 8.66 -5.16
N PRO A 135 13.83 8.40 -6.03
CA PRO A 135 13.89 8.84 -7.42
C PRO A 135 14.28 10.31 -7.51
N GLU A 136 15.23 10.66 -8.40
CA GLU A 136 15.66 12.05 -8.61
C GLU A 136 14.48 12.96 -8.99
N ALA A 137 13.46 12.39 -9.62
CA ALA A 137 12.19 13.08 -9.87
C ALA A 137 11.10 12.48 -8.93
N PRO A 138 10.45 13.29 -8.10
CA PRO A 138 9.36 12.83 -7.25
C PRO A 138 8.23 12.29 -8.13
N THR A 139 7.93 11.01 -7.97
CA THR A 139 6.86 10.32 -8.68
C THR A 139 5.82 9.88 -7.66
N THR A 140 4.61 10.40 -7.75
CA THR A 140 3.52 10.06 -6.84
C THR A 140 2.59 9.02 -7.45
N LEU A 141 1.73 8.40 -6.64
CA LEU A 141 0.67 7.53 -7.15
C LEU A 141 -0.30 8.29 -8.09
N LEU A 142 -0.43 9.61 -7.92
CA LEU A 142 -1.23 10.47 -8.79
C LEU A 142 -0.50 10.89 -10.07
N SER A 143 0.83 10.82 -10.14
CA SER A 143 1.59 11.29 -11.31
C SER A 143 1.18 10.58 -12.59
N ALA A 144 1.08 9.25 -12.57
CA ALA A 144 0.66 8.47 -13.73
C ALA A 144 -0.79 8.77 -14.14
N ILE A 145 -1.65 9.03 -13.17
CA ILE A 145 -3.06 9.39 -13.36
C ILE A 145 -3.15 10.76 -14.06
N LEU A 146 -2.54 11.78 -13.48
CA LEU A 146 -2.71 13.18 -13.90
C LEU A 146 -1.89 13.57 -15.14
N GLN A 147 -0.91 12.76 -15.56
CA GLN A 147 -0.20 12.93 -16.83
C GLN A 147 -1.03 12.52 -18.06
N ARG A 148 -2.19 11.92 -17.86
CA ARG A 148 -3.08 11.52 -18.96
C ARG A 148 -3.80 12.74 -19.56
N PRO A 149 -4.17 12.70 -20.87
CA PRO A 149 -4.93 13.79 -21.49
C PRO A 149 -6.25 14.06 -20.75
N GLU A 150 -6.62 15.32 -20.59
CA GLU A 150 -7.86 15.72 -19.88
C GLU A 150 -9.11 14.99 -20.41
N LYS A 151 -9.19 14.76 -21.73
CA LYS A 151 -10.30 14.00 -22.31
C LYS A 151 -10.45 12.60 -21.73
N VAL A 152 -9.31 11.94 -21.39
CA VAL A 152 -9.32 10.60 -20.78
C VAL A 152 -9.77 10.71 -19.32
N LEU A 153 -9.29 11.72 -18.60
CA LEU A 153 -9.66 11.97 -17.21
C LEU A 153 -11.18 12.27 -17.07
N HIS A 154 -11.71 13.08 -17.96
CA HIS A 154 -13.15 13.36 -17.98
C HIS A 154 -14.00 12.14 -18.40
N SER A 155 -13.51 11.30 -19.33
CA SER A 155 -14.22 10.10 -19.75
C SER A 155 -14.34 9.04 -18.67
N SER A 156 -13.47 9.07 -17.65
CA SER A 156 -13.55 8.20 -16.47
C SER A 156 -14.54 8.70 -15.40
N GLY A 157 -15.30 9.75 -15.69
CA GLY A 157 -16.30 10.30 -14.77
C GLY A 157 -15.75 11.27 -13.72
N LEU A 158 -14.45 11.64 -13.78
CA LEU A 158 -13.90 12.68 -12.92
C LEU A 158 -14.42 14.06 -13.35
N ASN A 159 -15.03 14.79 -12.45
CA ASN A 159 -15.49 16.15 -12.72
C ASN A 159 -14.33 17.17 -12.62
N GLY A 160 -14.49 18.36 -13.23
CA GLY A 160 -13.44 19.38 -13.30
C GLY A 160 -12.99 19.91 -11.94
N SER A 161 -13.92 20.04 -10.99
CA SER A 161 -13.60 20.50 -9.62
C SER A 161 -12.73 19.48 -8.89
N LEU A 162 -13.04 18.19 -9.05
CA LEU A 162 -12.25 17.11 -8.47
C LEU A 162 -10.87 17.01 -9.11
N LEU A 163 -10.79 17.16 -10.44
CA LEU A 163 -9.49 17.20 -11.15
C LEU A 163 -8.60 18.32 -10.64
N SER A 164 -9.15 19.53 -10.43
CA SER A 164 -8.40 20.65 -9.86
C SER A 164 -7.89 20.32 -8.46
N LEU A 165 -8.70 19.66 -7.64
CA LEU A 165 -8.33 19.21 -6.29
C LEU A 165 -7.22 18.15 -6.32
N LEU A 166 -7.29 17.18 -7.25
CA LEU A 166 -6.25 16.16 -7.41
C LEU A 166 -4.93 16.76 -7.90
N HIS A 167 -4.96 17.75 -8.79
CA HIS A 167 -3.77 18.52 -9.18
C HIS A 167 -3.17 19.25 -7.98
N GLU A 168 -3.98 19.89 -7.15
CA GLU A 168 -3.52 20.54 -5.93
C GLU A 168 -2.82 19.56 -4.97
N VAL A 169 -3.39 18.36 -4.76
CA VAL A 169 -2.75 17.29 -3.98
C VAL A 169 -1.41 16.89 -4.59
N HIS A 170 -1.38 16.69 -5.90
CA HIS A 170 -0.17 16.29 -6.63
C HIS A 170 0.94 17.32 -6.49
N ASP A 171 0.64 18.61 -6.68
CA ASP A 171 1.61 19.69 -6.55
C ASP A 171 2.17 19.79 -5.13
N ASN A 172 1.32 19.62 -4.12
CA ASN A 172 1.78 19.57 -2.71
C ASN A 172 2.66 18.34 -2.44
N LEU A 173 2.39 17.19 -3.08
CA LEU A 173 3.24 16.00 -2.96
C LEU A 173 4.61 16.19 -3.62
N LEU A 174 4.68 16.87 -4.78
CA LEU A 174 5.93 17.14 -5.46
C LEU A 174 6.82 18.14 -4.72
N THR A 175 6.20 19.09 -4.02
CA THR A 175 6.90 20.15 -3.27
C THR A 175 7.07 19.84 -1.79
N PHE A 176 6.65 18.65 -1.36
CA PHE A 176 6.73 18.25 0.04
C PHE A 176 8.16 18.21 0.55
N ASP A 177 8.48 19.12 1.47
CA ASP A 177 9.74 19.13 2.21
C ASP A 177 9.44 18.91 3.71
N PRO A 178 9.88 17.80 4.27
CA PRO A 178 9.64 17.48 5.69
C PRO A 178 10.36 18.41 6.65
N GLN A 179 11.30 19.26 6.18
CA GLN A 179 12.02 20.23 7.01
C GLN A 179 11.34 21.61 7.06
N THR A 180 10.42 21.87 6.13
CA THR A 180 9.65 23.11 6.17
C THR A 180 8.57 22.98 7.24
N THR A 181 8.62 23.85 8.25
CA THR A 181 7.51 24.04 9.19
C THR A 181 6.26 24.42 8.40
N PRO A 182 5.10 23.80 8.67
CA PRO A 182 3.85 24.22 8.07
C PRO A 182 3.67 25.72 8.33
N GLY A 183 3.56 26.52 7.28
CA GLY A 183 3.29 27.94 7.41
C GLY A 183 1.94 28.20 8.09
N ASP A 184 1.59 29.46 8.37
CA ASP A 184 0.34 29.88 9.06
C ASP A 184 -0.98 29.39 8.43
N TYR A 185 -0.90 28.58 7.39
CA TYR A 185 -2.02 27.91 6.74
C TYR A 185 -2.89 27.07 7.69
N TRP A 186 -2.32 26.54 8.78
CA TRP A 186 -3.04 25.70 9.75
C TRP A 186 -4.07 26.47 10.60
N ARG A 187 -4.02 27.79 10.62
CA ARG A 187 -4.96 28.62 11.40
C ARG A 187 -6.34 28.83 10.76
N MET A 188 -6.51 28.48 9.49
CA MET A 188 -7.81 28.61 8.83
C MET A 188 -8.62 27.29 8.94
N PRO A 189 -9.91 27.29 9.30
CA PRO A 189 -10.76 26.11 9.27
C PRO A 189 -10.81 25.47 7.87
N LEU A 190 -10.87 24.15 7.80
CA LEU A 190 -10.87 23.37 6.55
C LEU A 190 -11.92 23.83 5.54
N TYR A 191 -13.13 24.20 6.02
CA TYR A 191 -14.22 24.70 5.18
C TYR A 191 -13.96 26.08 4.55
N MET A 192 -12.95 26.83 5.02
CA MET A 192 -12.60 28.16 4.48
C MET A 192 -11.49 28.14 3.44
N ARG A 193 -10.80 27.00 3.19
CA ARG A 193 -9.53 26.96 2.46
C ARG A 193 -9.54 26.37 1.06
N GLY A 194 -10.43 25.57 0.77
CA GLY A 194 -10.73 25.07 -0.55
C GLY A 194 -12.19 24.75 -0.43
N GLY A 195 -13.01 25.71 -0.76
CA GLY A 195 -14.42 25.61 -0.49
C GLY A 195 -14.87 24.17 -0.50
N TYR A 196 -15.48 23.71 0.59
CA TYR A 196 -16.53 22.75 0.35
C TYR A 196 -17.23 23.30 -0.88
N PRO A 197 -17.14 22.70 -2.03
CA PRO A 197 -18.09 23.07 -3.04
C PRO A 197 -19.42 22.84 -2.34
N ASP A 198 -20.28 23.84 -2.29
CA ASP A 198 -21.65 23.72 -1.82
C ASP A 198 -22.45 22.74 -2.71
N GLY A 199 -21.78 21.80 -3.34
CA GLY A 199 -22.29 20.74 -4.18
C GLY A 199 -22.45 19.46 -3.38
N ASN A 200 -23.63 18.89 -3.43
CA ASN A 200 -23.96 17.54 -2.99
C ASN A 200 -23.03 16.53 -3.68
N PHE A 201 -21.80 16.29 -3.14
CA PHE A 201 -20.90 15.24 -3.67
C PHE A 201 -21.53 13.84 -3.64
N GLU A 202 -22.55 13.64 -2.83
CA GLU A 202 -23.36 12.42 -2.87
C GLU A 202 -24.06 12.22 -4.22
N GLU A 203 -24.32 13.30 -4.97
CA GLU A 203 -24.90 13.25 -6.33
C GLU A 203 -23.87 12.83 -7.40
N ASP A 204 -22.57 13.04 -7.15
CA ASP A 204 -21.48 12.71 -8.08
C ASP A 204 -21.07 11.21 -8.06
N GLY A 205 -21.76 10.42 -7.24
CA GLY A 205 -21.52 8.98 -7.12
C GLY A 205 -20.34 8.60 -6.21
N PRO A 206 -20.27 7.32 -5.80
CA PRO A 206 -19.33 6.87 -4.78
C PRO A 206 -17.86 7.02 -5.19
N PHE A 207 -17.54 6.98 -6.47
CA PHE A 207 -16.18 7.09 -6.99
C PHE A 207 -15.62 8.51 -6.79
N ASN A 208 -16.32 9.54 -7.26
CA ASN A 208 -15.91 10.93 -7.08
C ASN A 208 -15.88 11.32 -5.59
N THR A 209 -16.84 10.86 -4.83
CA THR A 209 -16.91 11.07 -3.38
C THR A 209 -15.70 10.45 -2.66
N ALA A 210 -15.28 9.25 -3.04
CA ALA A 210 -14.09 8.62 -2.50
C ALA A 210 -12.81 9.42 -2.81
N CYS A 211 -12.66 9.86 -4.07
CA CYS A 211 -11.52 10.70 -4.49
C CYS A 211 -11.47 12.00 -3.69
N TRP A 212 -12.62 12.62 -3.45
CA TRP A 212 -12.72 13.83 -2.65
C TRP A 212 -12.28 13.61 -1.21
N TYR A 213 -12.73 12.53 -0.54
CA TYR A 213 -12.28 12.22 0.82
C TYR A 213 -10.77 11.95 0.88
N ALA A 214 -10.24 11.19 -0.05
CA ALA A 214 -8.81 10.93 -0.11
C ALA A 214 -8.00 12.21 -0.33
N ALA A 215 -8.40 13.07 -1.27
CA ALA A 215 -7.74 14.35 -1.53
C ALA A 215 -7.71 15.24 -0.28
N ASN A 216 -8.82 15.33 0.46
CA ASN A 216 -8.88 16.11 1.70
C ASN A 216 -7.96 15.55 2.80
N ILE A 217 -7.84 14.23 2.92
CA ILE A 217 -6.87 13.59 3.82
C ILE A 217 -5.45 14.05 3.49
N TYR A 218 -5.06 14.02 2.19
CA TYR A 218 -3.74 14.47 1.76
C TYR A 218 -3.51 15.94 2.06
N LEU A 219 -4.43 16.83 1.68
CA LEU A 219 -4.28 18.27 1.92
C LEU A 219 -4.22 18.58 3.42
N ASN A 220 -5.02 17.89 4.21
CA ASN A 220 -4.98 18.02 5.65
C ASN A 220 -3.60 17.64 6.21
N SER A 221 -3.03 16.53 5.75
CA SER A 221 -1.73 16.07 6.20
C SER A 221 -0.58 16.92 5.64
N LEU A 222 -0.56 17.20 4.34
CA LEU A 222 0.56 17.90 3.70
C LEU A 222 0.63 19.39 4.03
N LYS A 223 -0.53 20.10 4.03
CA LYS A 223 -0.56 21.53 4.29
C LYS A 223 -0.46 21.88 5.77
N ARG A 224 -0.97 21.02 6.65
CA ARG A 224 -1.00 21.25 8.08
C ARG A 224 0.09 20.48 8.84
N GLY A 225 0.85 19.63 8.16
CA GLY A 225 1.90 18.82 8.76
C GLY A 225 1.39 17.79 9.78
N ILE A 226 0.08 17.46 9.72
CA ILE A 226 -0.48 16.49 10.66
C ILE A 226 -0.31 15.06 10.16
N PRO A 227 -0.11 14.08 11.05
CA PRO A 227 -0.01 12.69 10.66
C PRO A 227 -1.24 12.21 9.89
N PHE A 228 -1.05 11.29 8.93
CA PHE A 228 -2.17 10.65 8.25
C PHE A 228 -3.09 9.94 9.24
N SER A 229 -2.53 9.30 10.27
CA SER A 229 -3.26 8.57 11.32
C SER A 229 -3.97 9.47 12.36
N SER A 230 -3.94 10.79 12.20
CA SER A 230 -4.57 11.73 13.12
C SER A 230 -6.07 11.53 13.28
N ASP A 231 -6.63 11.91 14.45
CA ASP A 231 -8.07 11.79 14.71
C ASP A 231 -8.90 12.63 13.73
N GLU A 232 -8.37 13.75 13.27
CA GLU A 232 -9.01 14.63 12.28
C GLU A 232 -9.30 13.92 10.96
N ASN A 233 -8.47 12.96 10.59
CA ASN A 233 -8.63 12.18 9.35
C ASN A 233 -9.53 10.94 9.50
N GLN A 234 -9.84 10.49 10.74
CA GLN A 234 -10.61 9.25 10.95
C GLN A 234 -12.04 9.32 10.38
N MET A 235 -12.68 10.48 10.44
CA MET A 235 -14.00 10.65 9.86
C MET A 235 -13.98 10.45 8.33
N PHE A 236 -12.95 10.94 7.67
CA PHE A 236 -12.81 10.80 6.21
C PHE A 236 -12.53 9.35 5.81
N VAL A 237 -11.73 8.61 6.57
CA VAL A 237 -11.39 7.23 6.22
C VAL A 237 -12.57 6.27 6.33
N GLU A 238 -13.46 6.44 7.30
CA GLU A 238 -14.66 5.61 7.40
C GLU A 238 -15.62 5.88 6.23
N LYS A 239 -15.79 7.13 5.82
CA LYS A 239 -16.56 7.51 4.63
C LYS A 239 -15.89 7.01 3.35
N LEU A 240 -14.57 7.14 3.22
CA LEU A 240 -13.81 6.58 2.10
C LEU A 240 -14.03 5.07 1.97
N ARG A 241 -13.96 4.34 3.08
CA ARG A 241 -14.22 2.90 3.10
C ARG A 241 -15.64 2.57 2.61
N SER A 242 -16.64 3.30 3.08
CA SER A 242 -18.04 3.12 2.66
C SER A 242 -18.21 3.34 1.16
N CYS A 243 -17.58 4.38 0.60
CA CYS A 243 -17.60 4.64 -0.84
C CYS A 243 -16.93 3.50 -1.62
N ILE A 244 -15.74 3.04 -1.20
CA ILE A 244 -15.04 1.93 -1.85
C ILE A 244 -15.87 0.65 -1.84
N MET A 245 -16.62 0.37 -0.78
CA MET A 245 -17.52 -0.78 -0.72
C MET A 245 -18.70 -0.68 -1.69
N ALA A 246 -19.09 0.53 -2.04
CA ALA A 246 -20.19 0.81 -2.96
C ALA A 246 -19.75 0.85 -4.44
N PHE A 247 -18.45 0.69 -4.74
CA PHE A 247 -17.99 0.69 -6.13
C PHE A 247 -18.58 -0.50 -6.90
N PRO A 248 -19.00 -0.28 -8.16
CA PRO A 248 -19.39 -1.37 -9.04
C PRO A 248 -18.22 -2.37 -9.18
N LYS A 249 -18.54 -3.66 -9.18
CA LYS A 249 -17.53 -4.72 -9.32
C LYS A 249 -16.89 -4.77 -10.71
N ASP A 250 -17.53 -4.14 -11.69
CA ASP A 250 -17.18 -4.18 -13.12
C ASP A 250 -16.42 -2.92 -13.58
N ASN A 251 -15.78 -2.18 -12.67
CA ASN A 251 -14.96 -1.02 -13.01
C ASN A 251 -13.62 -1.49 -13.59
N ASP A 252 -13.64 -1.90 -14.87
CA ASP A 252 -12.50 -2.51 -15.57
C ASP A 252 -11.57 -1.48 -16.25
N GLY A 253 -11.82 -0.18 -16.13
CA GLY A 253 -10.98 0.88 -16.67
C GLY A 253 -9.58 0.88 -16.03
N GLU A 254 -8.53 1.09 -16.84
CA GLU A 254 -7.16 1.15 -16.34
C GLU A 254 -6.96 2.32 -15.37
N LEU A 255 -7.55 3.47 -15.70
CA LEU A 255 -7.48 4.68 -14.88
C LEU A 255 -8.20 4.50 -13.54
N GLU A 256 -9.38 3.91 -13.56
CA GLU A 256 -10.18 3.63 -12.36
C GLU A 256 -9.43 2.67 -11.42
N ARG A 257 -8.72 1.68 -11.96
CA ARG A 257 -7.89 0.78 -11.16
C ARG A 257 -6.73 1.50 -10.49
N GLU A 258 -6.05 2.41 -11.18
CA GLU A 258 -4.95 3.21 -10.61
C GLU A 258 -5.45 4.14 -9.50
N ILE A 259 -6.59 4.82 -9.74
CA ILE A 259 -7.24 5.66 -8.72
C ILE A 259 -7.67 4.79 -7.52
N TYR A 260 -8.25 3.63 -7.77
CA TYR A 260 -8.66 2.70 -6.73
C TYR A 260 -7.48 2.30 -5.82
N VAL A 261 -6.33 2.02 -6.41
CA VAL A 261 -5.11 1.71 -5.66
C VAL A 261 -4.68 2.90 -4.79
N TRP A 262 -4.68 4.12 -5.34
CA TRP A 262 -4.38 5.32 -4.57
C TRP A 262 -5.34 5.52 -3.39
N LEU A 263 -6.64 5.33 -3.59
CA LEU A 263 -7.65 5.39 -2.54
C LEU A 263 -7.38 4.36 -1.42
N CYS A 264 -7.04 3.13 -1.80
CA CYS A 264 -6.76 2.06 -0.85
C CYS A 264 -5.48 2.31 -0.04
N PHE A 265 -4.41 2.81 -0.66
CA PHE A 265 -3.19 3.18 0.09
C PHE A 265 -3.45 4.35 1.03
N THR A 266 -4.21 5.35 0.60
CA THR A 266 -4.64 6.45 1.47
C THR A 266 -5.39 5.92 2.68
N GLY A 267 -6.39 5.07 2.46
CA GLY A 267 -7.15 4.44 3.54
C GLY A 267 -6.27 3.64 4.50
N ALA A 268 -5.30 2.87 3.97
CA ALA A 268 -4.38 2.08 4.80
C ALA A 268 -3.48 2.96 5.69
N ALA A 269 -3.01 4.10 5.19
CA ALA A 269 -2.18 5.01 5.97
C ALA A 269 -2.95 5.70 7.11
N VAL A 270 -4.22 6.03 6.85
CA VAL A 270 -5.07 6.81 7.78
C VAL A 270 -5.73 5.93 8.83
N ALA A 271 -6.24 4.76 8.43
CA ALA A 271 -7.09 3.94 9.28
C ALA A 271 -6.37 3.50 10.56
N LYS A 272 -6.97 3.73 11.72
CA LYS A 272 -6.53 3.12 13.00
C LYS A 272 -6.99 1.67 13.10
N ARG A 273 -8.12 1.36 12.47
CA ARG A 273 -8.68 0.00 12.35
C ARG A 273 -8.86 -0.31 10.87
N ASN A 274 -8.89 -1.57 10.51
CA ASN A 274 -9.13 -2.01 9.12
C ASN A 274 -8.05 -1.59 8.10
N LYS A 275 -6.81 -1.24 8.53
CA LYS A 275 -5.69 -0.96 7.62
C LYS A 275 -5.50 -2.10 6.61
N THR A 276 -5.51 -3.31 7.10
CA THR A 276 -5.32 -4.54 6.32
C THR A 276 -6.42 -4.75 5.29
N TRP A 277 -7.67 -4.35 5.59
CA TRP A 277 -8.76 -4.41 4.62
C TRP A 277 -8.47 -3.56 3.37
N PHE A 278 -7.94 -2.35 3.56
CA PHE A 278 -7.56 -1.49 2.44
C PHE A 278 -6.44 -2.11 1.61
N LEU A 279 -5.38 -2.62 2.25
CA LEU A 279 -4.26 -3.25 1.53
C LEU A 279 -4.66 -4.54 0.82
N ALA A 280 -5.53 -5.35 1.40
CA ALA A 280 -6.06 -6.55 0.76
C ALA A 280 -6.81 -6.23 -0.55
N LYS A 281 -7.42 -5.05 -0.66
CA LYS A 281 -8.07 -4.59 -1.89
C LYS A 281 -7.07 -4.23 -3.00
N VAL A 282 -5.85 -3.86 -2.67
CA VAL A 282 -4.80 -3.52 -3.65
C VAL A 282 -4.27 -4.75 -4.37
N GLY A 283 -4.16 -5.89 -3.69
CA GLY A 283 -3.50 -7.09 -4.18
C GLY A 283 -3.92 -7.53 -5.58
N PRO A 284 -5.22 -7.78 -5.84
CA PRO A 284 -5.70 -8.21 -7.16
C PRO A 284 -5.34 -7.22 -8.29
N THR A 285 -5.41 -5.92 -8.01
CA THR A 285 -5.08 -4.88 -8.99
C THR A 285 -3.59 -4.90 -9.32
N VAL A 286 -2.73 -4.99 -8.31
CA VAL A 286 -1.27 -5.05 -8.50
C VAL A 286 -0.87 -6.29 -9.31
N MET A 287 -1.52 -7.42 -9.07
CA MET A 287 -1.25 -8.67 -9.81
C MET A 287 -1.64 -8.59 -11.29
N SER A 288 -2.50 -7.65 -11.69
CA SER A 288 -2.90 -7.43 -13.09
C SER A 288 -2.02 -6.41 -13.83
N LEU A 289 -1.09 -5.73 -13.15
CA LEU A 289 -0.22 -4.73 -13.75
C LEU A 289 0.86 -5.38 -14.64
N SER A 290 1.18 -4.73 -15.76
CA SER A 290 2.37 -5.06 -16.57
C SER A 290 3.65 -4.71 -15.80
N GLN A 291 4.80 -5.25 -16.20
CA GLN A 291 6.10 -4.94 -15.55
C GLN A 291 6.43 -3.44 -15.55
N LYS A 292 6.10 -2.72 -16.64
CA LYS A 292 6.31 -1.26 -16.70
C LYS A 292 5.45 -0.53 -15.67
N GLN A 293 4.15 -0.83 -15.65
CA GLN A 293 3.20 -0.25 -14.69
C GLN A 293 3.58 -0.59 -13.24
N LEU A 294 4.03 -1.82 -12.99
CA LEU A 294 4.51 -2.25 -11.69
C LEU A 294 5.73 -1.44 -11.22
N GLY A 295 6.65 -1.12 -12.15
CA GLY A 295 7.81 -0.26 -11.87
C GLY A 295 7.42 1.19 -11.52
N GLU A 296 6.47 1.77 -12.25
CA GLU A 296 5.93 3.12 -11.98
C GLU A 296 5.16 3.14 -10.66
N PHE A 297 4.30 2.19 -10.46
CA PHE A 297 3.55 1.98 -9.23
C PHE A 297 4.47 1.85 -8.01
N LYS A 298 5.52 1.03 -8.10
CA LYS A 298 6.53 0.86 -7.05
C LYS A 298 7.15 2.20 -6.63
N ARG A 299 7.51 3.06 -7.59
CA ARG A 299 8.06 4.39 -7.30
C ARG A 299 7.08 5.27 -6.52
N GLY A 300 5.82 5.29 -6.95
CA GLY A 300 4.76 6.03 -6.25
C GLY A 300 4.52 5.55 -4.83
N VAL A 301 4.50 4.23 -4.60
CA VAL A 301 4.35 3.64 -3.25
C VAL A 301 5.53 3.96 -2.35
N ILE A 302 6.75 3.94 -2.89
CA ILE A 302 7.97 4.32 -2.14
C ILE A 302 7.88 5.75 -1.65
N GLN A 303 7.54 6.68 -2.56
CA GLN A 303 7.38 8.08 -2.21
C GLN A 303 6.28 8.28 -1.16
N PHE A 304 5.17 7.59 -1.32
CA PHE A 304 4.06 7.66 -0.36
C PHE A 304 4.47 7.14 1.03
N ALA A 305 5.11 5.97 1.10
CA ALA A 305 5.60 5.42 2.37
C ALA A 305 6.59 6.35 3.09
N TYR A 306 7.46 7.01 2.31
CA TYR A 306 8.38 8.02 2.85
C TYR A 306 7.64 9.22 3.46
N ILE A 307 6.63 9.76 2.76
CA ILE A 307 5.83 10.88 3.26
C ILE A 307 5.08 10.50 4.53
N VAL A 308 4.42 9.34 4.53
CA VAL A 308 3.71 8.82 5.71
C VAL A 308 4.65 8.73 6.90
N GLN A 309 5.81 8.10 6.73
CA GLN A 309 6.81 7.97 7.80
C GLN A 309 7.26 9.32 8.35
N LYS A 310 7.52 10.29 7.47
CA LYS A 310 8.00 11.61 7.89
C LYS A 310 6.95 12.37 8.70
N LEU A 311 5.69 12.32 8.29
CA LEU A 311 4.60 12.97 9.00
C LEU A 311 4.26 12.27 10.34
N GLU A 312 4.39 10.94 10.41
CA GLU A 312 4.17 10.20 11.66
C GLU A 312 5.33 10.41 12.67
N SER A 313 6.58 10.53 12.21
CA SER A 313 7.74 10.73 13.10
C SER A 313 7.77 12.12 13.72
N ASN A 314 7.21 13.15 13.09
CA ASN A 314 7.10 14.49 13.67
C ASN A 314 6.24 14.50 14.94
N ARG A 315 5.31 13.56 15.08
CA ARG A 315 4.49 13.37 16.29
C ARG A 315 5.31 12.88 17.50
N SER A 316 6.32 12.04 17.24
CA SER A 316 7.15 11.45 18.30
C SER A 316 8.17 12.43 18.90
N GLY A 317 8.54 13.48 18.17
CA GLY A 317 9.45 14.54 18.63
C GLY A 317 8.81 15.60 19.53
N GLU A 318 7.49 15.72 19.57
CA GLU A 318 6.78 16.65 20.46
C GLU A 318 6.59 16.12 21.89
N VAL A 319 7.00 14.87 22.18
CA VAL A 319 6.86 14.23 23.50
C VAL A 319 8.17 14.25 24.31
N GLU A 320 9.28 14.73 23.73
CA GLU A 320 10.60 14.82 24.41
C GLU A 320 11.00 16.27 24.80
N VAL A 321 10.04 17.11 25.21
CA VAL A 321 10.36 18.39 25.86
C VAL A 321 9.73 18.48 27.26
#